data_1d911e9534602e421ee4929b23737dff
#
_entry.id   1d911e9534602e421ee4929b23737dff
#
_cell.length_a   1.000
_cell.length_b   1.000
_cell.length_c   1.000
_cell.angle_alpha   90.00
_cell.angle_beta   90.00
_cell.angle_gamma   90.00
#
_symmetry.space_group_name_H-M   'P 1'
#
loop_
_entity.id
_entity.type
_entity.pdbx_description
1 polymer ?
#
loop_
_entity_poly.entity_id
_entity_poly.type
_entity_poly.pdbx_seq_one_letter_code
_entity_poly.pdbx_strand_id
1 'polypeptide(L)'
;MMRVFTIKEGIPTTVYGFESSQLARQTLLQELGIEHQLVITNLKKIVPNFVEQLEQLGFQNFYHAIFDLSDLARVRPSVSRDFLTSLERVKKVEYTKEGYVGLVYYEDGMIECYTSQLFYRMNVLSNTFTLYGTKGIILEGDFSDKYHNYHFFETGEHYSQWQLVSVYLAEYSTPQDKFIIDMIHEYPLQLRKFFQNTKRELWAFTHYDILASFMKFVLQNWCTNIVASPVLEERLGSDVVRFLPPVYIEKVRKQTYETVTDWCIVGNMTIIKNCELAIEAFRLVPQSHLTIYGTLPDGITKDLLPSNVTYAGFVNAVPYEKHQGYLSCSYSECFANSAVEASASGLVCLLSHTDLAHIYYEKVCKNTNTFRSLDELVELLKNYQEKNHYHSSSFAEEYRKEKVQSLYEEVLNIKKR
;
A
#
# COMPACT_ATOMS: atom_id res chain seq x y z
N MET A 1 -2.86 14.35 -24.09
CA MET A 1 -1.73 13.73 -23.34
C MET A 1 -2.35 12.58 -22.58
N MET A 2 -1.74 11.40 -22.59
CA MET A 2 -2.23 10.23 -21.84
C MET A 2 -1.99 10.48 -20.33
N ARG A 3 -2.97 10.12 -19.52
CA ARG A 3 -2.88 10.15 -18.05
C ARG A 3 -3.06 8.74 -17.49
N VAL A 4 -2.57 8.53 -16.27
CA VAL A 4 -2.77 7.30 -15.52
C VAL A 4 -3.56 7.60 -14.26
N PHE A 5 -4.70 6.94 -14.10
CA PHE A 5 -5.54 7.02 -12.91
C PHE A 5 -5.31 5.77 -12.06
N THR A 6 -4.91 5.94 -10.81
CA THR A 6 -4.91 4.84 -9.84
C THR A 6 -6.17 4.92 -8.99
N ILE A 7 -6.98 3.86 -9.01
CA ILE A 7 -8.22 3.76 -8.24
C ILE A 7 -7.93 3.03 -6.95
N LYS A 8 -8.25 3.66 -5.82
CA LYS A 8 -7.98 3.16 -4.46
C LYS A 8 -9.22 3.29 -3.58
N GLU A 9 -9.48 2.26 -2.77
CA GLU A 9 -10.43 2.39 -1.67
C GLU A 9 -9.80 3.17 -0.49
N GLY A 10 -10.55 4.08 0.07
CA GLY A 10 -10.24 4.77 1.32
C GLY A 10 -8.94 5.59 1.35
N ILE A 11 -8.92 6.56 2.24
CA ILE A 11 -7.79 7.45 2.46
C ILE A 11 -6.71 6.68 3.24
N PRO A 12 -5.46 6.62 2.75
CA PRO A 12 -4.37 6.03 3.52
C PRO A 12 -4.03 6.88 4.75
N THR A 13 -3.72 6.24 5.87
CA THR A 13 -3.26 6.92 7.09
C THR A 13 -1.77 6.73 7.33
N THR A 14 -1.15 5.79 6.65
CA THR A 14 0.27 5.44 6.72
C THR A 14 0.74 4.95 5.36
N VAL A 15 2.05 5.00 5.12
CA VAL A 15 2.65 4.41 3.91
C VAL A 15 3.12 3.00 4.24
N TYR A 16 2.44 2.01 3.70
CA TYR A 16 2.83 0.60 3.74
C TYR A 16 3.03 0.06 2.32
N GLY A 17 3.14 -1.24 2.13
CA GLY A 17 3.47 -1.88 0.86
C GLY A 17 2.70 -1.35 -0.35
N PHE A 18 1.36 -1.22 -0.26
CA PHE A 18 0.54 -0.69 -1.37
C PHE A 18 0.77 0.80 -1.61
N GLU A 19 0.79 1.59 -0.54
CA GLU A 19 1.01 3.03 -0.63
C GLU A 19 2.42 3.33 -1.16
N SER A 20 3.44 2.59 -0.73
CA SER A 20 4.79 2.68 -1.28
C SER A 20 4.82 2.41 -2.78
N SER A 21 4.08 1.38 -3.24
CA SER A 21 3.96 1.05 -4.67
C SER A 21 3.26 2.17 -5.46
N GLN A 22 2.22 2.77 -4.89
CA GLN A 22 1.49 3.87 -5.52
C GLN A 22 2.34 5.13 -5.62
N LEU A 23 3.12 5.46 -4.59
CA LEU A 23 4.04 6.59 -4.58
C LEU A 23 5.21 6.38 -5.55
N ALA A 24 5.77 5.17 -5.60
CA ALA A 24 6.81 4.82 -6.56
C ALA A 24 6.28 4.96 -8.01
N ARG A 25 5.06 4.47 -8.28
CA ARG A 25 4.38 4.63 -9.57
C ARG A 25 4.15 6.10 -9.92
N GLN A 26 3.65 6.90 -8.97
CA GLN A 26 3.47 8.35 -9.16
C GLN A 26 4.78 9.00 -9.61
N THR A 27 5.87 8.75 -8.90
CA THR A 27 7.19 9.32 -9.21
C THR A 27 7.68 8.90 -10.59
N LEU A 28 7.63 7.61 -10.91
CA LEU A 28 8.06 7.08 -12.21
C LEU A 28 7.25 7.69 -13.37
N LEU A 29 5.93 7.77 -13.25
CA LEU A 29 5.07 8.35 -14.27
C LEU A 29 5.33 9.83 -14.48
N GLN A 30 5.56 10.59 -13.41
CA GLN A 30 5.92 12.01 -13.49
C GLN A 30 7.24 12.22 -14.23
N GLU A 31 8.26 11.41 -13.96
CA GLU A 31 9.55 11.47 -14.67
C GLU A 31 9.43 11.10 -16.15
N LEU A 32 8.50 10.22 -16.48
CA LEU A 32 8.13 9.92 -17.88
C LEU A 32 7.25 11.00 -18.54
N GLY A 33 6.96 12.09 -17.83
CA GLY A 33 6.11 13.18 -18.32
C GLY A 33 4.63 12.80 -18.43
N ILE A 34 4.19 11.80 -17.66
CA ILE A 34 2.81 11.32 -17.63
C ILE A 34 2.14 11.82 -16.36
N GLU A 35 1.01 12.46 -16.52
CA GLU A 35 0.18 12.87 -15.40
C GLU A 35 -0.40 11.64 -14.72
N HIS A 36 -0.19 11.54 -13.40
CA HIS A 36 -0.77 10.50 -12.55
C HIS A 36 -1.78 11.11 -11.59
N GLN A 37 -2.92 10.46 -11.43
CA GLN A 37 -3.95 10.88 -10.48
C GLN A 37 -4.43 9.72 -9.63
N LEU A 38 -4.45 9.91 -8.31
CA LEU A 38 -5.04 8.97 -7.36
C LEU A 38 -6.54 9.27 -7.21
N VAL A 39 -7.40 8.28 -7.44
CA VAL A 39 -8.85 8.39 -7.25
C VAL A 39 -9.27 7.57 -6.05
N ILE A 40 -9.71 8.23 -4.99
CA ILE A 40 -10.17 7.60 -3.75
C ILE A 40 -11.69 7.43 -3.82
N THR A 41 -12.17 6.23 -3.54
CA THR A 41 -13.54 5.84 -3.88
C THR A 41 -14.50 5.80 -2.70
N ASN A 42 -14.02 5.64 -1.46
CA ASN A 42 -14.92 5.47 -0.32
C ASN A 42 -14.46 6.14 0.98
N LEU A 43 -15.37 6.13 1.97
CA LEU A 43 -15.25 6.77 3.27
C LEU A 43 -14.71 5.83 4.38
N LYS A 44 -13.98 4.75 4.02
CA LYS A 44 -13.50 3.74 5.00
C LYS A 44 -12.68 4.31 6.15
N LYS A 45 -12.01 5.43 5.95
CA LYS A 45 -11.23 6.09 7.00
C LYS A 45 -11.58 7.57 7.06
N ILE A 46 -11.89 8.02 8.25
CA ILE A 46 -12.17 9.42 8.56
C ILE A 46 -10.90 10.07 9.04
N VAL A 47 -10.55 11.21 8.48
CA VAL A 47 -9.40 12.02 8.88
C VAL A 47 -9.82 13.49 8.98
N PRO A 48 -9.23 14.27 9.91
CA PRO A 48 -9.60 15.68 10.12
C PRO A 48 -9.45 16.55 8.87
N ASN A 49 -8.43 16.26 8.06
CA ASN A 49 -8.16 16.95 6.80
C ASN A 49 -7.53 15.95 5.82
N PHE A 50 -8.34 15.41 4.91
CA PHE A 50 -7.86 14.40 3.97
C PHE A 50 -6.85 14.94 2.95
N VAL A 51 -6.93 16.21 2.60
CA VAL A 51 -5.99 16.86 1.68
C VAL A 51 -4.61 16.90 2.33
N GLU A 52 -4.51 17.45 3.53
CA GLU A 52 -3.26 17.51 4.28
C GLU A 52 -2.69 16.11 4.55
N GLN A 53 -3.55 15.15 4.87
CA GLN A 53 -3.14 13.76 5.09
C GLN A 53 -2.47 13.15 3.85
N LEU A 54 -3.06 13.33 2.67
CA LEU A 54 -2.51 12.80 1.43
C LEU A 54 -1.22 13.51 1.01
N GLU A 55 -1.17 14.85 1.17
CA GLU A 55 0.03 15.64 0.88
C GLU A 55 1.21 15.23 1.78
N GLN A 56 0.96 15.03 3.08
CA GLN A 56 1.98 14.58 4.05
C GLN A 56 2.51 13.18 3.74
N LEU A 57 1.68 12.31 3.16
CA LEU A 57 2.09 10.99 2.70
C LEU A 57 2.82 11.03 1.35
N GLY A 58 2.89 12.20 0.68
CA GLY A 58 3.59 12.39 -0.59
C GLY A 58 2.71 12.26 -1.84
N PHE A 59 1.40 12.10 -1.71
CA PHE A 59 0.50 12.11 -2.87
C PHE A 59 0.28 13.54 -3.35
N GLN A 60 0.47 13.79 -4.65
CA GLN A 60 0.43 15.15 -5.22
C GLN A 60 -0.85 15.46 -5.96
N ASN A 61 -1.35 14.51 -6.73
CA ASN A 61 -2.54 14.70 -7.56
C ASN A 61 -3.58 13.64 -7.20
N PHE A 62 -4.63 14.04 -6.51
CA PHE A 62 -5.65 13.13 -6.00
C PHE A 62 -7.05 13.75 -6.08
N TYR A 63 -8.05 12.88 -6.16
CA TYR A 63 -9.47 13.18 -6.16
C TYR A 63 -10.20 12.19 -5.24
N HIS A 64 -11.10 12.68 -4.42
CA HIS A 64 -11.97 11.86 -3.60
C HIS A 64 -13.39 11.87 -4.17
N ALA A 65 -13.87 10.73 -4.63
CA ALA A 65 -15.13 10.61 -5.38
C ALA A 65 -16.37 11.17 -4.67
N ILE A 66 -16.31 11.33 -3.35
CA ILE A 66 -17.42 11.87 -2.54
C ILE A 66 -17.06 13.26 -2.02
N PHE A 67 -15.93 13.43 -1.38
CA PHE A 67 -15.57 14.70 -0.74
C PHE A 67 -15.39 15.84 -1.74
N ASP A 68 -14.75 15.59 -2.87
CA ASP A 68 -14.54 16.60 -3.90
C ASP A 68 -15.83 17.01 -4.68
N LEU A 69 -16.99 16.45 -4.32
CA LEU A 69 -18.29 16.99 -4.72
C LEU A 69 -18.65 18.28 -3.98
N SER A 70 -18.01 18.53 -2.84
CA SER A 70 -18.21 19.73 -2.01
C SER A 70 -17.16 20.82 -2.35
N ASP A 71 -17.60 22.05 -2.43
CA ASP A 71 -16.73 23.22 -2.51
C ASP A 71 -15.92 23.46 -1.22
N LEU A 72 -16.27 22.77 -0.13
CA LEU A 72 -15.54 22.78 1.15
C LEU A 72 -14.37 21.79 1.18
N ALA A 73 -14.28 20.84 0.24
CA ALA A 73 -13.33 19.73 0.27
C ALA A 73 -11.86 20.18 0.34
N ARG A 74 -11.54 21.29 -0.32
CA ARG A 74 -10.18 21.85 -0.40
C ARG A 74 -9.96 23.07 0.51
N VAL A 75 -10.96 23.41 1.32
CA VAL A 75 -10.88 24.50 2.27
C VAL A 75 -10.13 24.04 3.52
N ARG A 76 -9.12 24.80 3.96
CA ARG A 76 -8.38 24.47 5.18
C ARG A 76 -9.27 24.67 6.42
N PRO A 77 -9.14 23.79 7.42
CA PRO A 77 -9.82 23.97 8.71
C PRO A 77 -9.48 25.30 9.36
N SER A 78 -10.50 26.02 9.79
CA SER A 78 -10.36 27.34 10.43
C SER A 78 -11.34 27.59 11.60
N VAL A 79 -12.13 26.58 11.98
CA VAL A 79 -13.07 26.67 13.10
C VAL A 79 -12.27 26.70 14.41
N SER A 80 -12.47 27.78 15.21
CA SER A 80 -11.76 27.97 16.47
C SER A 80 -12.27 27.04 17.58
N ARG A 81 -11.45 26.88 18.64
CA ARG A 81 -11.81 26.07 19.81
C ARG A 81 -13.01 26.65 20.57
N ASP A 82 -13.22 27.95 20.52
CA ASP A 82 -14.33 28.62 21.21
C ASP A 82 -15.69 28.14 20.70
N PHE A 83 -15.76 27.68 19.45
CA PHE A 83 -16.95 27.06 18.89
C PHE A 83 -17.44 25.84 19.71
N LEU A 84 -16.52 25.07 20.32
CA LEU A 84 -16.86 23.87 21.09
C LEU A 84 -17.70 24.18 22.34
N THR A 85 -17.65 25.37 22.87
CA THR A 85 -18.45 25.77 24.04
C THR A 85 -19.96 25.79 23.75
N SER A 86 -20.33 25.84 22.48
CA SER A 86 -21.72 25.78 22.03
C SER A 86 -22.24 24.36 21.77
N LEU A 87 -21.34 23.33 21.81
CA LEU A 87 -21.70 21.95 21.52
C LEU A 87 -21.99 21.15 22.81
N GLU A 88 -23.03 20.34 22.77
CA GLU A 88 -23.40 19.43 23.86
C GLU A 88 -22.98 17.99 23.54
N ARG A 89 -22.78 17.16 24.59
CA ARG A 89 -22.49 15.71 24.49
C ARG A 89 -21.24 15.37 23.67
N VAL A 90 -20.25 16.24 23.64
CA VAL A 90 -18.98 16.00 22.99
C VAL A 90 -18.16 14.98 23.79
N LYS A 91 -17.78 13.88 23.14
CA LYS A 91 -16.95 12.82 23.73
C LYS A 91 -15.45 13.07 23.50
N LYS A 92 -15.06 13.53 22.30
CA LYS A 92 -13.67 13.74 21.90
C LYS A 92 -13.61 14.80 20.80
N VAL A 93 -12.51 15.53 20.73
CA VAL A 93 -12.20 16.45 19.63
C VAL A 93 -10.80 16.14 19.11
N GLU A 94 -10.64 16.10 17.80
CA GLU A 94 -9.36 16.07 17.13
C GLU A 94 -9.10 17.42 16.46
N TYR A 95 -7.89 17.94 16.68
CA TYR A 95 -7.47 19.23 16.15
C TYR A 95 -6.48 19.03 15.01
N THR A 96 -6.44 20.01 14.09
CA THR A 96 -5.34 20.12 13.11
C THR A 96 -4.04 20.49 13.82
N LYS A 97 -2.93 20.43 13.10
CA LYS A 97 -1.62 20.86 13.64
C LYS A 97 -1.61 22.31 14.08
N GLU A 98 -2.36 23.17 13.40
CA GLU A 98 -2.52 24.59 13.69
C GLU A 98 -3.47 24.85 14.88
N GLY A 99 -4.13 23.82 15.39
CA GLY A 99 -5.01 23.88 16.56
C GLY A 99 -6.47 24.22 16.25
N TYR A 100 -6.89 24.20 14.99
CA TYR A 100 -8.30 24.33 14.61
C TYR A 100 -9.07 23.03 14.83
N VAL A 101 -10.39 23.14 15.03
CA VAL A 101 -11.27 21.98 15.14
C VAL A 101 -11.29 21.23 13.80
N GLY A 102 -10.95 19.95 13.84
CA GLY A 102 -11.00 19.05 12.68
C GLY A 102 -12.16 18.07 12.76
N LEU A 103 -12.16 17.20 13.79
CA LEU A 103 -13.23 16.23 14.04
C LEU A 103 -13.81 16.39 15.44
N VAL A 104 -15.14 16.29 15.55
CA VAL A 104 -15.87 16.26 16.81
C VAL A 104 -16.62 14.93 16.89
N TYR A 105 -16.37 14.18 17.96
CA TYR A 105 -17.02 12.90 18.24
C TYR A 105 -18.04 13.10 19.35
N TYR A 106 -19.25 12.59 19.16
CA TYR A 106 -20.35 12.68 20.12
C TYR A 106 -20.63 11.33 20.79
N GLU A 107 -21.32 11.39 21.92
CA GLU A 107 -21.66 10.18 22.71
C GLU A 107 -22.59 9.22 21.97
N ASP A 108 -23.44 9.71 21.06
CA ASP A 108 -24.38 8.96 20.27
C ASP A 108 -23.80 8.33 18.99
N GLY A 109 -22.47 8.33 18.87
CA GLY A 109 -21.75 7.78 17.72
C GLY A 109 -21.70 8.71 16.51
N MET A 110 -22.17 9.95 16.63
CA MET A 110 -22.02 10.95 15.58
C MET A 110 -20.60 11.49 15.52
N ILE A 111 -20.13 11.77 14.31
CA ILE A 111 -18.85 12.41 14.02
C ILE A 111 -19.10 13.55 13.06
N GLU A 112 -18.60 14.73 13.38
CA GLU A 112 -18.65 15.90 12.52
C GLU A 112 -17.22 16.32 12.11
N CYS A 113 -17.05 16.63 10.83
CA CYS A 113 -15.81 17.17 10.29
C CYS A 113 -16.00 18.64 9.90
N TYR A 114 -15.02 19.46 10.26
CA TYR A 114 -15.07 20.90 10.03
C TYR A 114 -13.89 21.35 9.15
N THR A 115 -14.20 22.21 8.19
CA THR A 115 -13.23 23.05 7.46
C THR A 115 -13.40 24.51 7.91
N SER A 116 -13.88 25.42 7.10
CA SER A 116 -14.32 26.75 7.55
C SER A 116 -15.72 26.70 8.20
N GLN A 117 -16.47 25.64 7.98
CA GLN A 117 -17.75 25.31 8.54
C GLN A 117 -17.93 23.78 8.56
N LEU A 118 -19.11 23.27 8.91
CA LEU A 118 -19.42 21.83 8.86
C LEU A 118 -19.26 21.33 7.42
N PHE A 119 -18.33 20.40 7.22
CA PHE A 119 -18.03 19.80 5.93
C PHE A 119 -18.79 18.50 5.70
N TYR A 120 -18.76 17.58 6.68
CA TYR A 120 -19.61 16.40 6.67
C TYR A 120 -20.00 15.97 8.07
N ARG A 121 -21.08 15.21 8.15
CA ARG A 121 -21.56 14.52 9.34
C ARG A 121 -21.71 13.04 9.04
N MET A 122 -21.29 12.19 9.96
CA MET A 122 -21.41 10.74 9.87
C MET A 122 -21.90 10.18 11.20
N ASN A 123 -22.79 9.20 11.18
CA ASN A 123 -23.15 8.46 12.38
C ASN A 123 -22.78 6.98 12.18
N VAL A 124 -21.81 6.50 12.97
CA VAL A 124 -21.29 5.14 12.86
C VAL A 124 -22.23 4.06 13.38
N LEU A 125 -23.24 4.43 14.18
CA LEU A 125 -24.24 3.49 14.70
C LEU A 125 -25.40 3.28 13.72
N SER A 126 -25.82 4.34 13.04
CA SER A 126 -26.90 4.29 12.04
C SER A 126 -26.39 4.09 10.62
N ASN A 127 -25.06 4.09 10.40
CA ASN A 127 -24.40 4.04 9.09
C ASN A 127 -24.84 5.14 8.12
N THR A 128 -25.14 6.34 8.63
CA THR A 128 -25.57 7.48 7.81
C THR A 128 -24.44 8.49 7.61
N PHE A 129 -24.45 9.17 6.47
CA PHE A 129 -23.49 10.19 6.08
C PHE A 129 -24.20 11.36 5.41
N THR A 130 -23.81 12.58 5.73
CA THR A 130 -24.28 13.81 5.10
C THR A 130 -23.10 14.68 4.70
N LEU A 131 -23.02 15.05 3.43
CA LEU A 131 -22.00 15.97 2.89
C LEU A 131 -22.61 17.37 2.74
N TYR A 132 -21.88 18.37 3.18
CA TYR A 132 -22.25 19.78 3.12
C TYR A 132 -21.35 20.56 2.16
N GLY A 133 -21.92 21.55 1.51
CA GLY A 133 -21.21 22.63 0.82
C GLY A 133 -21.55 23.96 1.46
N THR A 134 -21.02 25.06 0.93
CA THR A 134 -21.28 26.42 1.42
C THR A 134 -22.76 26.79 1.34
N LYS A 135 -23.52 26.18 0.44
CA LYS A 135 -24.96 26.43 0.22
C LYS A 135 -25.90 25.47 1.00
N GLY A 136 -25.36 24.50 1.72
CA GLY A 136 -26.15 23.52 2.48
C GLY A 136 -25.80 22.08 2.16
N ILE A 137 -26.77 21.17 2.32
CA ILE A 137 -26.57 19.73 2.09
C ILE A 137 -26.44 19.46 0.58
N ILE A 138 -25.38 18.72 0.20
CA ILE A 138 -25.13 18.25 -1.16
C ILE A 138 -25.77 16.87 -1.33
N LEU A 139 -25.42 15.93 -0.44
CA LEU A 139 -25.95 14.57 -0.47
C LEU A 139 -26.07 13.97 0.92
N GLU A 140 -26.96 12.99 1.03
CA GLU A 140 -27.04 12.06 2.15
C GLU A 140 -26.76 10.65 1.66
N GLY A 141 -26.10 9.84 2.50
CA GLY A 141 -25.72 8.49 2.16
C GLY A 141 -26.01 7.50 3.27
N ASP A 142 -26.26 6.25 2.86
CA ASP A 142 -26.29 5.08 3.72
C ASP A 142 -25.13 4.16 3.33
N PHE A 143 -24.23 3.86 4.28
CA PHE A 143 -23.11 2.95 4.10
C PHE A 143 -23.24 1.64 4.87
N SER A 144 -24.48 1.27 5.22
CA SER A 144 -24.80 -0.02 5.84
C SER A 144 -24.52 -1.22 4.92
N ASP A 145 -24.62 -1.02 3.61
CA ASP A 145 -24.28 -2.03 2.64
C ASP A 145 -22.89 -1.81 2.00
N LYS A 146 -22.42 -2.83 1.30
CA LYS A 146 -21.10 -2.82 0.62
C LYS A 146 -20.97 -1.76 -0.47
N TYR A 147 -22.07 -1.25 -1.01
CA TYR A 147 -22.08 -0.41 -2.21
C TYR A 147 -22.37 1.06 -1.92
N HIS A 148 -22.67 1.43 -0.68
CA HIS A 148 -22.92 2.80 -0.26
C HIS A 148 -23.87 3.55 -1.23
N ASN A 149 -25.08 3.84 -0.82
CA ASN A 149 -26.05 4.56 -1.63
C ASN A 149 -26.12 6.02 -1.20
N TYR A 150 -26.09 6.93 -2.17
CA TYR A 150 -26.11 8.38 -1.96
C TYR A 150 -27.29 9.02 -2.67
N HIS A 151 -28.00 9.89 -1.97
CA HIS A 151 -29.09 10.71 -2.48
C HIS A 151 -28.66 12.16 -2.58
N PHE A 152 -28.71 12.72 -3.77
CA PHE A 152 -28.37 14.12 -4.06
C PHE A 152 -29.57 15.02 -3.84
N PHE A 153 -29.42 16.04 -3.00
CA PHE A 153 -30.51 16.95 -2.64
C PHE A 153 -30.96 17.84 -3.81
N GLU A 154 -30.04 18.32 -4.62
CA GLU A 154 -30.32 19.23 -5.71
C GLU A 154 -31.09 18.56 -6.87
N THR A 155 -30.73 17.32 -7.22
CA THR A 155 -31.30 16.61 -8.37
C THR A 155 -32.33 15.57 -8.00
N GLY A 156 -32.38 15.14 -6.75
CA GLY A 156 -33.21 14.02 -6.28
C GLY A 156 -32.72 12.65 -6.76
N GLU A 157 -31.54 12.60 -7.39
CA GLU A 157 -30.98 11.37 -7.95
C GLU A 157 -30.30 10.52 -6.88
N HIS A 158 -30.26 9.20 -7.13
CA HIS A 158 -29.59 8.23 -6.29
C HIS A 158 -28.41 7.58 -7.02
N TYR A 159 -27.26 7.55 -6.37
CA TYR A 159 -26.04 6.93 -6.91
C TYR A 159 -25.40 5.99 -5.90
N SER A 160 -24.93 4.84 -6.38
CA SER A 160 -23.96 4.05 -5.61
C SER A 160 -22.58 4.73 -5.68
N GLN A 161 -21.70 4.40 -4.74
CA GLN A 161 -20.29 4.83 -4.74
C GLN A 161 -19.65 4.65 -6.10
N TRP A 162 -19.84 3.50 -6.74
CA TRP A 162 -19.20 3.17 -8.01
C TRP A 162 -19.81 3.88 -9.22
N GLN A 163 -21.08 4.25 -9.14
CA GLN A 163 -21.68 5.13 -10.14
C GLN A 163 -21.08 6.53 -10.06
N LEU A 164 -20.83 7.08 -8.86
CA LEU A 164 -20.14 8.37 -8.69
C LEU A 164 -18.72 8.33 -9.28
N VAL A 165 -17.96 7.28 -8.98
CA VAL A 165 -16.63 7.08 -9.58
C VAL A 165 -16.74 7.01 -11.11
N SER A 166 -17.72 6.29 -11.66
CA SER A 166 -17.92 6.16 -13.11
C SER A 166 -18.28 7.49 -13.76
N VAL A 167 -19.12 8.31 -13.13
CA VAL A 167 -19.47 9.67 -13.60
C VAL A 167 -18.22 10.54 -13.65
N TYR A 168 -17.44 10.58 -12.57
CA TYR A 168 -16.19 11.32 -12.52
C TYR A 168 -15.23 10.89 -13.65
N LEU A 169 -14.99 9.59 -13.78
CA LEU A 169 -14.09 9.07 -14.81
C LEU A 169 -14.61 9.33 -16.21
N ALA A 170 -15.94 9.35 -16.44
CA ALA A 170 -16.53 9.70 -17.72
C ALA A 170 -16.27 11.15 -18.11
N GLU A 171 -16.39 12.06 -17.15
CA GLU A 171 -16.23 13.49 -17.34
C GLU A 171 -14.75 13.88 -17.51
N TYR A 172 -13.87 13.36 -16.67
CA TYR A 172 -12.48 13.82 -16.55
C TYR A 172 -11.46 12.93 -17.27
N SER A 173 -11.87 11.86 -17.93
CA SER A 173 -10.95 10.98 -18.64
C SER A 173 -11.26 10.84 -20.12
N THR A 174 -10.25 10.43 -20.87
CA THR A 174 -10.32 10.17 -22.32
C THR A 174 -10.07 8.69 -22.63
N PRO A 175 -10.42 8.18 -23.83
CA PRO A 175 -10.11 6.81 -24.23
C PRO A 175 -8.63 6.44 -24.26
N GLN A 176 -7.70 7.43 -24.27
CA GLN A 176 -6.26 7.19 -24.26
C GLN A 176 -5.71 7.02 -22.83
N ASP A 177 -6.47 7.44 -21.82
CA ASP A 177 -6.04 7.35 -20.45
C ASP A 177 -6.04 5.89 -19.97
N LYS A 178 -5.12 5.56 -19.05
CA LYS A 178 -4.99 4.24 -18.42
C LYS A 178 -5.51 4.27 -17.01
N PHE A 179 -6.09 3.16 -16.57
CA PHE A 179 -6.69 3.05 -15.25
C PHE A 179 -6.09 1.84 -14.55
N ILE A 180 -5.57 2.05 -13.35
CA ILE A 180 -4.98 1.00 -12.53
C ILE A 180 -5.80 0.85 -11.26
N ILE A 181 -6.21 -0.37 -10.95
CA ILE A 181 -6.80 -0.73 -9.67
C ILE A 181 -5.87 -1.70 -8.94
N ASP A 182 -5.47 -1.35 -7.71
CA ASP A 182 -4.48 -2.11 -6.95
C ASP A 182 -5.08 -3.32 -6.19
N MET A 183 -6.41 -3.46 -6.14
CA MET A 183 -7.07 -4.55 -5.41
C MET A 183 -8.23 -5.13 -6.22
N ILE A 184 -7.92 -6.13 -7.04
CA ILE A 184 -8.87 -6.72 -7.99
C ILE A 184 -10.08 -7.39 -7.34
N HIS A 185 -9.95 -7.94 -6.12
CA HIS A 185 -11.05 -8.61 -5.42
C HIS A 185 -12.16 -7.65 -4.96
N GLU A 186 -11.87 -6.37 -4.92
CA GLU A 186 -12.84 -5.31 -4.59
C GLU A 186 -13.46 -4.68 -5.84
N TYR A 187 -13.11 -5.20 -7.03
CA TYR A 187 -13.52 -4.67 -8.31
C TYR A 187 -15.00 -4.99 -8.61
N PRO A 188 -15.91 -4.03 -8.52
CA PRO A 188 -17.33 -4.28 -8.67
C PRO A 188 -17.76 -4.34 -10.15
N LEU A 189 -18.84 -5.09 -10.39
CA LEU A 189 -19.46 -5.20 -11.71
C LEU A 189 -19.84 -3.87 -12.33
N GLN A 190 -20.13 -2.85 -11.52
CA GLN A 190 -20.49 -1.51 -12.00
C GLN A 190 -19.33 -0.84 -12.74
N LEU A 191 -18.12 -0.83 -12.16
CA LEU A 191 -16.94 -0.29 -12.84
C LEU A 191 -16.59 -1.10 -14.09
N ARG A 192 -16.71 -2.44 -14.03
CA ARG A 192 -16.51 -3.28 -15.20
C ARG A 192 -17.40 -2.85 -16.37
N LYS A 193 -18.71 -2.66 -16.13
CA LYS A 193 -19.63 -2.19 -17.16
C LYS A 193 -19.21 -0.85 -17.74
N PHE A 194 -18.76 0.07 -16.88
CA PHE A 194 -18.24 1.36 -17.33
C PHE A 194 -17.08 1.19 -18.30
N PHE A 195 -16.05 0.42 -17.95
CA PHE A 195 -14.86 0.21 -18.78
C PHE A 195 -15.20 -0.51 -20.09
N GLN A 196 -16.06 -1.53 -20.06
CA GLN A 196 -16.52 -2.24 -21.26
C GLN A 196 -17.30 -1.31 -22.20
N ASN A 197 -18.24 -0.54 -21.68
CA ASN A 197 -19.10 0.35 -22.48
C ASN A 197 -18.33 1.52 -23.08
N THR A 198 -17.33 2.03 -22.39
CA THR A 198 -16.55 3.20 -22.82
C THR A 198 -15.27 2.84 -23.56
N LYS A 199 -14.96 1.54 -23.72
CA LYS A 199 -13.72 1.02 -24.34
C LYS A 199 -12.44 1.60 -23.73
N ARG A 200 -12.49 1.97 -22.46
CA ARG A 200 -11.33 2.42 -21.70
C ARG A 200 -10.58 1.23 -21.16
N GLU A 201 -9.26 1.32 -21.12
CA GLU A 201 -8.41 0.23 -20.70
C GLU A 201 -8.19 0.25 -19.20
N LEU A 202 -8.70 -0.77 -18.50
CA LEU A 202 -8.45 -0.99 -17.07
C LEU A 202 -7.33 -2.00 -16.88
N TRP A 203 -6.43 -1.69 -15.96
CA TRP A 203 -5.33 -2.52 -15.54
C TRP A 203 -5.52 -2.91 -14.07
N ALA A 204 -5.59 -4.21 -13.81
CA ALA A 204 -5.68 -4.70 -12.44
C ALA A 204 -4.30 -5.08 -11.93
N PHE A 205 -3.86 -4.41 -10.87
CA PHE A 205 -2.59 -4.70 -10.22
C PHE A 205 -2.81 -5.72 -9.10
N THR A 206 -2.19 -6.88 -9.23
CA THR A 206 -2.32 -7.97 -8.26
C THR A 206 -1.07 -8.05 -7.40
N HIS A 207 -1.25 -7.82 -6.10
CA HIS A 207 -0.20 -7.88 -5.08
C HIS A 207 -0.16 -9.21 -4.31
N TYR A 208 -1.00 -10.18 -4.68
CA TYR A 208 -1.11 -11.46 -4.01
C TYR A 208 -0.79 -12.61 -4.95
N ASP A 209 -0.22 -13.67 -4.41
CA ASP A 209 -0.03 -14.95 -5.10
C ASP A 209 -1.37 -15.72 -5.15
N ILE A 210 -2.33 -15.17 -5.88
CA ILE A 210 -3.68 -15.76 -5.97
C ILE A 210 -3.74 -16.70 -7.14
N LEU A 211 -3.75 -17.98 -6.86
CA LEU A 211 -3.87 -19.06 -7.85
C LEU A 211 -5.24 -19.76 -7.84
N ALA A 212 -6.26 -19.19 -7.21
CA ALA A 212 -7.60 -19.76 -7.32
C ALA A 212 -8.07 -19.72 -8.79
N SER A 213 -8.60 -20.84 -9.29
CA SER A 213 -9.08 -20.98 -10.67
C SER A 213 -10.08 -19.90 -11.07
N PHE A 214 -10.87 -19.42 -10.11
CA PHE A 214 -11.79 -18.31 -10.29
C PHE A 214 -11.05 -16.99 -10.61
N MET A 215 -9.95 -16.71 -9.92
CA MET A 215 -9.15 -15.50 -10.18
C MET A 215 -8.49 -15.54 -11.55
N LYS A 216 -8.02 -16.69 -11.99
CA LYS A 216 -7.50 -16.86 -13.36
C LYS A 216 -8.57 -16.53 -14.40
N PHE A 217 -9.80 -16.98 -14.21
CA PHE A 217 -10.92 -16.66 -15.10
C PHE A 217 -11.24 -15.15 -15.09
N VAL A 218 -11.26 -14.52 -13.91
CA VAL A 218 -11.46 -13.07 -13.76
C VAL A 218 -10.37 -12.30 -14.50
N LEU A 219 -9.11 -12.65 -14.25
CA LEU A 219 -7.96 -12.02 -14.88
C LEU A 219 -8.00 -12.13 -16.41
N GLN A 220 -8.35 -13.28 -16.97
CA GLN A 220 -8.38 -13.49 -18.42
C GLN A 220 -9.50 -12.73 -19.16
N ASN A 221 -10.59 -12.38 -18.47
CA ASN A 221 -11.80 -11.91 -19.15
C ASN A 221 -12.18 -10.44 -18.88
N TRP A 222 -11.55 -9.78 -17.90
CA TRP A 222 -12.09 -8.51 -17.38
C TRP A 222 -11.21 -7.28 -17.65
N CYS A 223 -9.91 -7.44 -17.76
CA CYS A 223 -8.99 -6.31 -17.87
C CYS A 223 -7.61 -6.78 -18.35
N THR A 224 -6.75 -5.85 -18.69
CA THR A 224 -5.32 -6.09 -18.79
C THR A 224 -4.74 -6.27 -17.39
N ASN A 225 -3.98 -7.33 -17.18
CA ASN A 225 -3.53 -7.68 -15.83
C ASN A 225 -2.06 -7.36 -15.64
N ILE A 226 -1.78 -6.66 -14.55
CA ILE A 226 -0.44 -6.42 -14.06
C ILE A 226 -0.25 -7.21 -12.77
N VAL A 227 0.86 -7.87 -12.64
CA VAL A 227 1.24 -8.60 -11.44
C VAL A 227 2.52 -8.05 -10.84
N ALA A 228 2.58 -8.05 -9.51
CA ALA A 228 3.77 -7.66 -8.78
C ALA A 228 4.82 -8.79 -8.69
N SER A 229 4.56 -9.94 -9.30
CA SER A 229 5.43 -11.12 -9.22
C SER A 229 5.88 -11.57 -10.60
N PRO A 230 7.20 -11.66 -10.86
CA PRO A 230 7.71 -12.22 -12.11
C PRO A 230 7.37 -13.71 -12.25
N VAL A 231 7.21 -14.42 -11.13
CA VAL A 231 6.82 -15.85 -11.14
C VAL A 231 5.39 -16.03 -11.62
N LEU A 232 4.49 -15.09 -11.31
CA LEU A 232 3.13 -15.14 -11.83
C LEU A 232 3.08 -14.91 -13.35
N GLU A 233 3.92 -14.03 -13.89
CA GLU A 233 4.05 -13.86 -15.34
C GLU A 233 4.58 -15.14 -16.00
N GLU A 234 5.64 -15.76 -15.46
CA GLU A 234 6.16 -17.04 -15.96
C GLU A 234 5.10 -18.15 -15.96
N ARG A 235 4.24 -18.23 -14.93
CA ARG A 235 3.22 -19.27 -14.77
C ARG A 235 1.97 -19.08 -15.60
N LEU A 236 1.53 -17.84 -15.77
CA LEU A 236 0.27 -17.51 -16.43
C LEU A 236 0.45 -17.16 -17.91
N GLY A 237 1.66 -16.77 -18.30
CA GLY A 237 2.02 -16.28 -19.64
C GLY A 237 1.86 -14.77 -19.78
N SER A 238 2.77 -14.14 -20.54
CA SER A 238 2.81 -12.70 -20.77
C SER A 238 1.64 -12.17 -21.63
N ASP A 239 0.89 -13.04 -22.26
CA ASP A 239 -0.37 -12.74 -22.95
C ASP A 239 -1.58 -12.62 -22.00
N VAL A 240 -1.46 -13.15 -20.78
CA VAL A 240 -2.50 -13.11 -19.75
C VAL A 240 -2.20 -12.02 -18.71
N VAL A 241 -0.95 -11.95 -18.27
CA VAL A 241 -0.49 -11.01 -17.24
C VAL A 241 0.86 -10.40 -17.63
N ARG A 242 1.13 -9.17 -17.20
CA ARG A 242 2.43 -8.52 -17.37
C ARG A 242 3.01 -8.17 -16.01
N PHE A 243 4.29 -8.47 -15.82
CA PHE A 243 4.99 -8.10 -14.61
C PHE A 243 5.36 -6.60 -14.64
N LEU A 244 5.01 -5.88 -13.56
CA LEU A 244 5.56 -4.58 -13.24
C LEU A 244 6.05 -4.57 -11.79
N PRO A 245 7.30 -4.20 -11.53
CA PRO A 245 7.78 -4.05 -10.16
C PRO A 245 6.96 -2.98 -9.40
N PRO A 246 6.52 -3.27 -8.18
CA PRO A 246 5.77 -2.30 -7.38
C PRO A 246 6.64 -1.15 -6.84
N VAL A 247 7.96 -1.34 -6.79
CA VAL A 247 8.95 -0.36 -6.35
C VAL A 247 10.15 -0.36 -7.28
N TYR A 248 10.98 0.68 -7.19
CA TYR A 248 12.28 0.76 -7.86
C TYR A 248 13.38 1.09 -6.86
N ILE A 249 14.62 0.86 -7.27
CA ILE A 249 15.83 1.12 -6.47
C ILE A 249 16.72 2.13 -7.19
N GLU A 250 17.06 3.21 -6.50
CA GLU A 250 17.97 4.25 -7.04
C GLU A 250 19.43 3.75 -7.09
N LYS A 251 19.89 3.09 -6.01
CA LYS A 251 21.27 2.63 -5.88
C LYS A 251 21.34 1.27 -5.20
N VAL A 252 22.19 0.40 -5.69
CA VAL A 252 22.52 -0.88 -5.06
C VAL A 252 23.94 -0.78 -4.47
N ARG A 253 24.06 -1.04 -3.17
CA ARG A 253 25.35 -1.14 -2.48
C ARG A 253 25.86 -2.58 -2.56
N LYS A 254 27.16 -2.75 -2.71
CA LYS A 254 27.82 -4.05 -2.66
C LYS A 254 28.73 -4.08 -1.45
N GLN A 255 28.52 -5.06 -0.60
CA GLN A 255 29.27 -5.23 0.63
C GLN A 255 29.85 -6.65 0.71
N THR A 256 30.92 -6.80 1.48
CA THR A 256 31.49 -8.10 1.82
C THR A 256 31.76 -8.09 3.31
N TYR A 257 31.32 -9.14 3.98
CA TYR A 257 31.42 -9.31 5.43
C TYR A 257 32.32 -10.53 5.74
N GLU A 258 33.14 -10.44 6.78
CA GLU A 258 33.88 -11.60 7.28
C GLU A 258 32.97 -12.56 8.06
N THR A 259 31.99 -12.01 8.75
CA THR A 259 30.95 -12.73 9.46
C THR A 259 29.63 -11.96 9.29
N VAL A 260 28.48 -12.65 9.40
CA VAL A 260 27.15 -12.02 9.42
C VAL A 260 26.45 -12.46 10.70
N THR A 261 26.47 -11.60 11.69
CA THR A 261 25.92 -11.86 13.02
C THR A 261 24.83 -10.87 13.43
N ASP A 262 24.68 -9.75 12.73
CA ASP A 262 23.66 -8.74 12.99
C ASP A 262 22.63 -8.75 11.85
N TRP A 263 21.41 -9.15 12.19
CA TRP A 263 20.30 -9.39 11.28
C TRP A 263 19.12 -8.49 11.56
N CYS A 264 18.34 -8.18 10.55
CA CYS A 264 17.03 -7.54 10.72
C CYS A 264 15.93 -8.30 9.98
N ILE A 265 14.69 -8.15 10.49
CA ILE A 265 13.45 -8.58 9.86
C ILE A 265 12.48 -7.40 9.88
N VAL A 266 11.71 -7.21 8.79
CA VAL A 266 10.90 -6.00 8.59
C VAL A 266 9.49 -6.36 8.14
N GLY A 267 8.49 -5.81 8.81
CA GLY A 267 7.11 -5.90 8.37
C GLY A 267 6.07 -5.85 9.48
N ASN A 268 4.82 -5.95 9.08
CA ASN A 268 3.71 -6.23 9.98
C ASN A 268 3.68 -7.75 10.23
N MET A 269 4.09 -8.19 11.43
CA MET A 269 4.35 -9.59 11.74
C MET A 269 3.06 -10.40 11.95
N THR A 270 2.25 -10.45 10.90
CA THR A 270 1.11 -11.36 10.82
C THR A 270 1.58 -12.82 10.71
N ILE A 271 0.67 -13.76 10.83
CA ILE A 271 0.94 -15.21 10.69
C ILE A 271 1.67 -15.55 9.37
N ILE A 272 1.40 -14.78 8.30
CA ILE A 272 2.04 -14.98 6.98
C ILE A 272 3.54 -14.68 7.05
N LYS A 273 3.96 -13.72 7.87
CA LYS A 273 5.37 -13.33 8.03
C LYS A 273 6.18 -14.32 8.88
N ASN A 274 5.51 -15.18 9.62
CA ASN A 274 6.11 -16.26 10.41
C ASN A 274 7.33 -15.81 11.25
N CYS A 275 7.19 -14.68 11.95
CA CYS A 275 8.26 -14.09 12.74
C CYS A 275 8.62 -14.97 13.97
N GLU A 276 7.69 -15.81 14.42
CA GLU A 276 7.91 -16.79 15.49
C GLU A 276 9.07 -17.72 15.13
N LEU A 277 9.15 -18.18 13.88
CA LEU A 277 10.25 -19.02 13.40
C LEU A 277 11.60 -18.29 13.51
N ALA A 278 11.63 -16.98 13.17
CA ALA A 278 12.83 -16.17 13.34
C ALA A 278 13.24 -16.05 14.80
N ILE A 279 12.31 -15.74 15.70
CA ILE A 279 12.56 -15.61 17.13
C ILE A 279 13.12 -16.92 17.70
N GLU A 280 12.53 -18.07 17.32
CA GLU A 280 12.99 -19.38 17.78
C GLU A 280 14.40 -19.73 17.24
N ALA A 281 14.68 -19.43 15.97
CA ALA A 281 16.01 -19.64 15.41
C ALA A 281 17.08 -18.86 16.18
N PHE A 282 16.81 -17.59 16.49
CA PHE A 282 17.76 -16.75 17.24
C PHE A 282 17.87 -17.17 18.71
N ARG A 283 16.85 -17.78 19.31
CA ARG A 283 16.98 -18.42 20.63
C ARG A 283 18.02 -19.55 20.62
N LEU A 284 18.11 -20.29 19.50
CA LEU A 284 19.06 -21.40 19.33
C LEU A 284 20.45 -20.95 18.85
N VAL A 285 20.59 -19.67 18.44
CA VAL A 285 21.86 -19.11 17.94
C VAL A 285 22.17 -17.80 18.68
N PRO A 286 22.52 -17.87 19.99
CA PRO A 286 22.64 -16.68 20.84
C PRO A 286 23.81 -15.74 20.49
N GLN A 287 24.75 -16.16 19.65
CA GLN A 287 25.86 -15.33 19.17
C GLN A 287 25.47 -14.40 18.00
N SER A 288 24.31 -14.63 17.38
CA SER A 288 23.74 -13.73 16.39
C SER A 288 22.65 -12.87 17.01
N HIS A 289 22.49 -11.65 16.50
CA HIS A 289 21.50 -10.68 16.95
C HIS A 289 20.43 -10.46 15.88
N LEU A 290 19.15 -10.34 16.29
CA LEU A 290 18.03 -10.00 15.41
C LEU A 290 17.36 -8.71 15.87
N THR A 291 17.16 -7.77 14.96
CA THR A 291 16.31 -6.60 15.18
C THR A 291 15.00 -6.72 14.41
N ILE A 292 13.86 -6.61 15.11
CA ILE A 292 12.52 -6.66 14.53
C ILE A 292 11.99 -5.24 14.32
N TYR A 293 11.75 -4.85 13.07
CA TYR A 293 11.12 -3.59 12.68
C TYR A 293 9.67 -3.83 12.26
N GLY A 294 8.73 -3.05 12.82
CA GLY A 294 7.30 -3.15 12.54
C GLY A 294 6.49 -3.58 13.77
N THR A 295 5.66 -4.60 13.66
CA THR A 295 4.89 -5.13 14.79
C THR A 295 5.52 -6.41 15.34
N LEU A 296 5.12 -6.83 16.56
CA LEU A 296 5.35 -8.18 17.04
C LEU A 296 4.21 -9.11 16.61
N PRO A 297 4.45 -10.43 16.52
CA PRO A 297 3.39 -11.41 16.36
C PRO A 297 2.36 -11.34 17.50
N ASP A 298 1.12 -11.74 17.20
CA ASP A 298 0.06 -11.79 18.20
C ASP A 298 0.46 -12.71 19.37
N GLY A 299 0.26 -12.22 20.59
CA GLY A 299 0.60 -12.96 21.81
C GLY A 299 2.08 -12.90 22.22
N ILE A 300 2.96 -12.32 21.42
CA ILE A 300 4.37 -12.10 21.77
C ILE A 300 4.57 -10.68 22.30
N THR A 301 5.09 -10.56 23.52
CA THR A 301 5.50 -9.30 24.13
C THR A 301 7.02 -9.17 24.18
N LYS A 302 7.53 -7.96 24.39
CA LYS A 302 8.97 -7.70 24.48
C LYS A 302 9.68 -8.58 25.51
N ASP A 303 8.99 -8.87 26.61
CA ASP A 303 9.54 -9.64 27.75
C ASP A 303 9.75 -11.12 27.42
N LEU A 304 9.09 -11.62 26.36
CA LEU A 304 9.20 -12.99 25.88
C LEU A 304 10.32 -13.20 24.85
N LEU A 305 10.92 -12.09 24.38
CA LEU A 305 11.99 -12.16 23.41
C LEU A 305 13.29 -12.68 24.03
N PRO A 306 14.07 -13.50 23.29
CA PRO A 306 15.43 -13.85 23.70
C PRO A 306 16.31 -12.61 23.87
N SER A 307 17.34 -12.69 24.72
CA SER A 307 18.23 -11.56 25.01
C SER A 307 18.98 -11.01 23.79
N ASN A 308 19.13 -11.80 22.74
CA ASN A 308 19.73 -11.44 21.45
C ASN A 308 18.70 -11.04 20.40
N VAL A 309 17.45 -10.79 20.77
CA VAL A 309 16.39 -10.29 19.87
C VAL A 309 15.90 -8.94 20.38
N THR A 310 16.03 -7.91 19.56
CA THR A 310 15.59 -6.55 19.87
C THR A 310 14.33 -6.20 19.08
N TYR A 311 13.32 -5.63 19.74
CA TYR A 311 12.16 -5.05 19.10
C TYR A 311 12.32 -3.54 18.97
N ALA A 312 12.51 -3.06 17.74
CA ALA A 312 12.67 -1.65 17.42
C ALA A 312 11.32 -0.94 17.17
N GLY A 313 10.25 -1.69 16.90
CA GLY A 313 8.95 -1.12 16.58
C GLY A 313 8.88 -0.58 15.15
N PHE A 314 7.82 0.21 14.90
CA PHE A 314 7.65 0.87 13.61
C PHE A 314 8.63 2.04 13.46
N VAL A 315 9.25 2.14 12.29
CA VAL A 315 10.15 3.23 11.90
C VAL A 315 9.76 3.76 10.51
N ASN A 316 9.92 5.06 10.29
CA ASN A 316 9.61 5.67 8.99
C ASN A 316 10.56 5.22 7.87
N ALA A 317 11.80 4.94 8.22
CA ALA A 317 12.82 4.39 7.32
C ALA A 317 13.63 3.34 8.10
N VAL A 318 13.71 2.14 7.55
CA VAL A 318 14.50 1.06 8.16
C VAL A 318 15.99 1.37 7.95
N PRO A 319 16.80 1.43 9.02
CA PRO A 319 18.24 1.72 8.92
C PRO A 319 19.02 0.45 8.51
N TYR A 320 18.78 -0.05 7.30
CA TYR A 320 19.42 -1.28 6.79
C TYR A 320 20.95 -1.24 6.89
N GLU A 321 21.55 -0.05 6.73
CA GLU A 321 23.01 0.13 6.79
C GLU A 321 23.64 -0.19 8.16
N LYS A 322 22.83 -0.35 9.20
CA LYS A 322 23.28 -0.76 10.53
C LYS A 322 23.37 -2.28 10.69
N HIS A 323 22.88 -3.02 9.72
CA HIS A 323 22.81 -4.48 9.75
C HIS A 323 23.70 -5.10 8.69
N GLN A 324 24.01 -6.38 8.85
CA GLN A 324 24.78 -7.18 7.91
C GLN A 324 23.91 -8.12 7.11
N GLY A 325 22.84 -8.61 7.74
CA GLY A 325 21.92 -9.57 7.18
C GLY A 325 20.45 -9.14 7.28
N TYR A 326 19.68 -9.60 6.32
CA TYR A 326 18.20 -9.52 6.31
C TYR A 326 17.61 -10.92 6.29
N LEU A 327 16.62 -11.14 7.15
CA LEU A 327 15.89 -12.39 7.26
C LEU A 327 14.44 -12.20 6.86
N SER A 328 13.89 -13.10 6.05
CA SER A 328 12.45 -13.24 5.84
C SER A 328 12.00 -14.67 5.99
N CYS A 329 11.07 -14.90 6.92
CA CYS A 329 10.44 -16.19 7.17
C CYS A 329 9.05 -16.32 6.51
N SER A 330 8.66 -15.39 5.67
CA SER A 330 7.32 -15.32 5.07
C SER A 330 6.94 -16.58 4.31
N TYR A 331 5.68 -16.99 4.45
CA TYR A 331 5.09 -18.08 3.69
C TYR A 331 4.62 -17.66 2.29
N SER A 332 4.27 -16.39 2.11
CA SER A 332 3.73 -15.86 0.86
C SER A 332 4.00 -14.37 0.71
N GLU A 333 4.71 -14.05 -0.37
CA GLU A 333 4.99 -12.70 -0.85
C GLU A 333 4.85 -12.67 -2.37
N CYS A 334 4.33 -11.57 -2.91
CA CYS A 334 4.37 -11.38 -4.36
C CYS A 334 5.68 -10.80 -4.84
N PHE A 335 6.26 -9.87 -4.05
CA PHE A 335 7.47 -9.14 -4.42
C PHE A 335 8.47 -8.98 -3.27
N ALA A 336 8.02 -9.04 -2.01
CA ALA A 336 8.87 -8.86 -0.82
C ALA A 336 9.69 -7.55 -0.86
N ASN A 337 9.03 -6.39 -0.88
CA ASN A 337 9.67 -5.07 -0.97
C ASN A 337 10.85 -4.90 -0.01
N SER A 338 10.68 -5.30 1.26
CA SER A 338 11.73 -5.20 2.28
C SER A 338 12.97 -6.03 1.97
N ALA A 339 12.82 -7.17 1.30
CA ALA A 339 13.96 -7.97 0.83
C ALA A 339 14.73 -7.24 -0.29
N VAL A 340 14.01 -6.60 -1.22
CA VAL A 340 14.62 -5.81 -2.30
C VAL A 340 15.35 -4.59 -1.73
N GLU A 341 14.76 -3.89 -0.77
CA GLU A 341 15.39 -2.75 -0.07
C GLU A 341 16.63 -3.17 0.70
N ALA A 342 16.59 -4.30 1.41
CA ALA A 342 17.73 -4.86 2.13
C ALA A 342 18.86 -5.26 1.18
N SER A 343 18.56 -5.95 0.08
CA SER A 343 19.52 -6.29 -0.97
C SER A 343 20.14 -5.02 -1.57
N ALA A 344 19.33 -3.99 -1.85
CA ALA A 344 19.81 -2.71 -2.35
C ALA A 344 20.76 -2.00 -1.37
N SER A 345 20.52 -2.18 -0.07
CA SER A 345 21.33 -1.60 1.01
C SER A 345 22.64 -2.36 1.27
N GLY A 346 22.85 -3.48 0.59
CA GLY A 346 24.09 -4.26 0.67
C GLY A 346 24.07 -5.37 1.73
N LEU A 347 22.88 -5.84 2.16
CA LEU A 347 22.77 -6.92 3.14
C LEU A 347 22.85 -8.29 2.48
N VAL A 348 23.33 -9.27 3.22
CA VAL A 348 23.15 -10.69 2.91
C VAL A 348 21.70 -11.05 3.18
N CYS A 349 20.98 -11.62 2.21
CA CYS A 349 19.57 -12.00 2.38
C CYS A 349 19.46 -13.51 2.59
N LEU A 350 18.74 -13.88 3.66
CA LEU A 350 18.38 -15.25 4.01
C LEU A 350 16.84 -15.34 4.02
N LEU A 351 16.28 -16.12 3.11
CA LEU A 351 14.87 -16.05 2.75
C LEU A 351 14.21 -17.43 2.88
N SER A 352 12.94 -17.47 3.27
CA SER A 352 12.16 -18.71 3.30
C SER A 352 11.93 -19.27 1.90
N HIS A 353 12.21 -20.54 1.67
CA HIS A 353 11.99 -21.23 0.39
C HIS A 353 10.51 -21.56 0.10
N THR A 354 9.60 -21.29 1.02
CA THR A 354 8.16 -21.49 0.83
C THR A 354 7.51 -20.39 -0.02
N ASP A 355 8.18 -19.27 -0.17
CA ASP A 355 7.68 -18.09 -0.86
C ASP A 355 8.19 -17.99 -2.30
N LEU A 356 7.30 -17.68 -3.24
CA LEU A 356 7.65 -17.65 -4.66
C LEU A 356 8.60 -16.52 -5.03
N ALA A 357 8.44 -15.34 -4.44
CA ALA A 357 9.35 -14.21 -4.68
C ALA A 357 10.76 -14.54 -4.18
N HIS A 358 10.86 -15.21 -3.03
CA HIS A 358 12.14 -15.64 -2.46
C HIS A 358 12.86 -16.68 -3.33
N ILE A 359 12.12 -17.68 -3.83
CA ILE A 359 12.65 -18.68 -4.77
C ILE A 359 13.15 -18.01 -6.06
N TYR A 360 12.43 -17.01 -6.55
CA TYR A 360 12.87 -16.25 -7.71
C TYR A 360 14.17 -15.47 -7.43
N TYR A 361 14.29 -14.83 -6.25
CA TYR A 361 15.50 -14.10 -5.88
C TYR A 361 16.71 -15.01 -5.73
N GLU A 362 16.54 -16.21 -5.20
CA GLU A 362 17.59 -17.24 -5.17
C GLU A 362 18.02 -17.64 -6.60
N LYS A 363 17.06 -17.83 -7.52
CA LYS A 363 17.32 -18.19 -8.92
C LYS A 363 18.13 -17.11 -9.66
N VAL A 364 17.82 -15.82 -9.44
CA VAL A 364 18.47 -14.70 -10.15
C VAL A 364 19.72 -14.16 -9.46
N CYS A 365 19.97 -14.52 -8.22
CA CYS A 365 21.10 -14.05 -7.43
C CYS A 365 21.77 -15.17 -6.62
N LYS A 366 22.98 -15.57 -7.04
CA LYS A 366 23.75 -16.66 -6.40
C LYS A 366 24.12 -16.40 -4.93
N ASN A 367 24.12 -15.13 -4.49
CA ASN A 367 24.46 -14.75 -3.12
C ASN A 367 23.21 -14.60 -2.24
N THR A 368 22.08 -15.20 -2.64
CA THR A 368 20.86 -15.26 -1.85
C THR A 368 20.66 -16.72 -1.44
N ASN A 369 20.55 -16.97 -0.15
CA ASN A 369 20.29 -18.30 0.36
C ASN A 369 18.84 -18.42 0.82
N THR A 370 18.26 -19.59 0.60
CA THR A 370 16.93 -19.93 1.12
C THR A 370 17.02 -21.06 2.12
N PHE A 371 15.97 -21.18 2.96
CA PHE A 371 15.82 -22.25 3.95
C PHE A 371 14.40 -22.80 3.95
N ARG A 372 14.22 -24.08 4.32
CA ARG A 372 12.92 -24.79 4.34
C ARG A 372 12.42 -25.14 5.72
N SER A 373 13.31 -25.11 6.72
CA SER A 373 12.99 -25.52 8.09
C SER A 373 13.74 -24.68 9.13
N LEU A 374 13.33 -24.80 10.38
CA LEU A 374 14.04 -24.20 11.51
C LEU A 374 15.50 -24.71 11.59
N ASP A 375 15.71 -26.01 11.38
CA ASP A 375 17.05 -26.63 11.47
C ASP A 375 17.98 -26.08 10.38
N GLU A 376 17.50 -25.97 9.13
CA GLU A 376 18.26 -25.32 8.03
C GLU A 376 18.57 -23.85 8.35
N LEU A 377 17.59 -23.09 8.87
CA LEU A 377 17.79 -21.70 9.26
C LEU A 377 18.88 -21.58 10.34
N VAL A 378 18.81 -22.41 11.38
CA VAL A 378 19.79 -22.44 12.47
C VAL A 378 21.19 -22.81 11.96
N GLU A 379 21.28 -23.80 11.07
CA GLU A 379 22.56 -24.19 10.45
C GLU A 379 23.16 -23.04 9.63
N LEU A 380 22.36 -22.41 8.78
CA LEU A 380 22.83 -21.26 7.99
C LEU A 380 23.27 -20.09 8.87
N LEU A 381 22.51 -19.76 9.91
CA LEU A 381 22.89 -18.70 10.86
C LEU A 381 24.22 -19.01 11.56
N LYS A 382 24.49 -20.28 11.94
CA LYS A 382 25.78 -20.71 12.50
C LYS A 382 26.91 -20.61 11.49
N ASN A 383 26.68 -21.02 10.23
CA ASN A 383 27.68 -20.92 9.16
C ASN A 383 28.08 -19.46 8.91
N TYR A 384 27.14 -18.52 9.01
CA TYR A 384 27.40 -17.09 8.85
C TYR A 384 28.23 -16.47 10.00
N GLN A 385 28.36 -17.15 11.13
CA GLN A 385 29.26 -16.74 12.24
C GLN A 385 30.71 -17.12 11.97
N GLU A 386 30.98 -18.08 11.09
CA GLU A 386 32.32 -18.50 10.74
C GLU A 386 32.97 -17.45 9.82
N LYS A 387 34.29 -17.28 9.97
CA LYS A 387 35.04 -16.34 9.11
C LYS A 387 35.07 -16.83 7.67
N ASN A 388 34.53 -16.03 6.78
CA ASN A 388 34.50 -16.27 5.34
C ASN A 388 34.39 -14.91 4.61
N HIS A 389 34.15 -14.93 3.30
CA HIS A 389 33.82 -13.75 2.50
C HIS A 389 32.36 -13.84 2.05
N TYR A 390 31.45 -13.28 2.85
CA TYR A 390 30.02 -13.23 2.57
C TYR A 390 29.68 -11.98 1.77
N HIS A 391 29.35 -12.18 0.50
CA HIS A 391 28.93 -11.08 -0.36
C HIS A 391 27.45 -10.77 -0.16
N SER A 392 27.11 -9.48 -0.16
CA SER A 392 25.72 -9.04 -0.15
C SER A 392 24.92 -9.60 -1.31
N SER A 393 23.64 -9.86 -1.08
CA SER A 393 22.70 -10.22 -2.14
C SER A 393 22.52 -9.06 -3.12
N SER A 394 22.39 -9.34 -4.41
CA SER A 394 22.35 -8.31 -5.45
C SER A 394 21.13 -8.38 -6.38
N PHE A 395 20.08 -9.13 -6.01
CA PHE A 395 18.87 -9.24 -6.83
C PHE A 395 18.13 -7.90 -7.00
N ALA A 396 18.36 -6.91 -6.12
CA ALA A 396 17.86 -5.55 -6.28
C ALA A 396 18.38 -4.85 -7.56
N GLU A 397 19.46 -5.31 -8.18
CA GLU A 397 19.95 -4.80 -9.47
C GLU A 397 18.93 -4.96 -10.61
N GLU A 398 18.03 -5.94 -10.50
CA GLU A 398 16.94 -6.13 -11.48
C GLU A 398 15.86 -5.05 -11.38
N TYR A 399 15.80 -4.34 -10.26
CA TYR A 399 14.78 -3.34 -9.96
C TYR A 399 15.34 -1.92 -9.92
N ARG A 400 16.48 -1.69 -10.57
CA ARG A 400 17.01 -0.34 -10.73
C ARG A 400 16.02 0.51 -11.50
N LYS A 401 15.97 1.79 -11.12
CA LYS A 401 14.99 2.75 -11.63
C LYS A 401 14.90 2.75 -13.15
N GLU A 402 16.03 2.78 -13.85
CA GLU A 402 16.09 2.82 -15.32
C GLU A 402 15.45 1.56 -15.94
N LYS A 403 15.68 0.38 -15.35
CA LYS A 403 15.06 -0.87 -15.80
C LYS A 403 13.55 -0.85 -15.57
N VAL A 404 13.11 -0.40 -14.39
CA VAL A 404 11.69 -0.31 -14.05
C VAL A 404 10.98 0.71 -14.93
N GLN A 405 11.59 1.88 -15.19
CA GLN A 405 11.05 2.86 -16.14
C GLN A 405 10.87 2.26 -17.53
N SER A 406 11.85 1.53 -18.04
CA SER A 406 11.76 0.87 -19.35
C SER A 406 10.62 -0.16 -19.41
N LEU A 407 10.39 -0.90 -18.32
CA LEU A 407 9.25 -1.82 -18.23
C LEU A 407 7.91 -1.08 -18.23
N TYR A 408 7.81 0.04 -17.50
CA TYR A 408 6.60 0.87 -17.52
C TYR A 408 6.33 1.45 -18.91
N GLU A 409 7.36 1.94 -19.60
CA GLU A 409 7.24 2.42 -20.99
C GLU A 409 6.71 1.32 -21.91
N GLU A 410 7.27 0.12 -21.84
CA GLU A 410 6.87 -1.02 -22.65
C GLU A 410 5.42 -1.46 -22.34
N VAL A 411 5.14 -1.76 -21.07
CA VAL A 411 3.85 -2.32 -20.65
C VAL A 411 2.71 -1.33 -20.87
N LEU A 412 2.90 -0.05 -20.60
CA LEU A 412 1.90 0.99 -20.82
C LEU A 412 1.85 1.51 -22.27
N ASN A 413 2.68 0.97 -23.19
CA ASN A 413 2.81 1.43 -24.57
C ASN A 413 3.10 2.95 -24.67
N ILE A 414 3.98 3.44 -23.79
CA ILE A 414 4.40 4.83 -23.79
C ILE A 414 5.39 5.03 -24.92
N LYS A 415 4.97 5.74 -25.96
CA LYS A 415 5.90 6.09 -27.06
C LYS A 415 6.91 7.11 -26.56
N LYS A 416 8.21 6.79 -26.62
CA LYS A 416 9.27 7.80 -26.42
C LYS A 416 9.06 8.93 -27.40
N ARG A 417 8.96 10.16 -26.90
CA ARG A 417 8.89 11.37 -27.71
C ARG A 417 10.27 11.77 -28.21
#